data_b16c35f79cdc6d1e22471a8c07583788
#
_entry.id   b16c35f79cdc6d1e22471a8c07583788
#
_cell.length_a   1.000
_cell.length_b   1.000
_cell.length_c   1.000
_cell.angle_alpha   90.00
_cell.angle_beta   90.00
_cell.angle_gamma   90.00
#
_symmetry.space_group_name_H-M   'P 1'
#
loop_
_entity.id
_entity.type
_entity.pdbx_description
1 polymer ?
#
loop_
_entity_poly.entity_id
_entity_poly.type
_entity_poly.pdbx_seq_one_letter_code
_entity_poly.pdbx_strand_id
1 'polypeptide(L)'
;NYPMIDGVQKGCPHHILEPARTNSIQYSEDFSQWTTAALTITNNNAISPTGNLNADLVTADGTNNQHYVLQVQSSSAKTMSIFAKAGTHQFIQILTSGTATPVANYDLINGTTNLVGSSSTPSIENYGNGWYRCILSTTDVAAGSFYVCFSNSLSSGRFPSILSSGTIYLWGAQSEANASYATSYIPTTSTIVTRSAE
;
A
#
# COMPACT_ATOMS: atom_id res chain seq x y z
N ASN A 1 12.68 2.99 -19.32
CA ASN A 1 11.27 3.13 -18.88
C ASN A 1 10.65 4.37 -19.51
N TYR A 2 9.37 4.29 -19.85
CA TYR A 2 8.60 5.46 -20.28
C TYR A 2 7.84 6.00 -19.07
N PRO A 3 7.82 7.33 -18.85
CA PRO A 3 6.98 7.89 -17.79
C PRO A 3 5.51 7.58 -18.08
N MET A 4 4.80 7.10 -17.07
CA MET A 4 3.38 6.88 -17.11
C MET A 4 2.69 8.10 -16.49
N ILE A 5 1.84 8.77 -17.25
CA ILE A 5 1.00 9.88 -16.78
C ILE A 5 -0.44 9.50 -17.14
N ASP A 6 -1.29 9.43 -16.14
CA ASP A 6 -2.71 9.02 -16.29
C ASP A 6 -2.87 7.63 -16.97
N GLY A 7 -1.97 6.69 -16.68
CA GLY A 7 -1.98 5.36 -17.28
C GLY A 7 -1.54 5.32 -18.74
N VAL A 8 -1.06 6.41 -19.31
CA VAL A 8 -0.59 6.50 -20.69
C VAL A 8 0.93 6.72 -20.73
N GLN A 9 1.63 5.92 -21.53
CA GLN A 9 3.06 6.16 -21.78
C GLN A 9 3.24 7.49 -22.52
N LYS A 10 3.99 8.42 -21.94
CA LYS A 10 4.28 9.73 -22.52
C LYS A 10 5.77 10.01 -22.51
N GLY A 11 6.24 10.64 -23.58
CA GLY A 11 7.61 11.09 -23.72
C GLY A 11 8.58 10.02 -24.22
N CYS A 12 9.86 10.40 -24.26
CA CYS A 12 10.95 9.49 -24.61
C CYS A 12 11.31 8.62 -23.40
N PRO A 13 11.80 7.37 -23.61
CA PRO A 13 12.36 6.59 -22.55
C PRO A 13 13.53 7.35 -21.93
N HIS A 14 13.57 7.46 -20.62
CA HIS A 14 14.70 8.02 -19.90
C HIS A 14 15.17 7.05 -18.83
N HIS A 15 16.45 7.11 -18.56
CA HIS A 15 17.06 6.32 -17.50
C HIS A 15 16.70 6.96 -16.16
N ILE A 16 16.02 6.22 -15.30
CA ILE A 16 15.75 6.66 -13.93
C ILE A 16 16.91 6.17 -13.08
N LEU A 17 17.77 7.09 -12.66
CA LEU A 17 18.85 6.77 -11.72
C LEU A 17 18.24 6.64 -10.33
N GLU A 18 18.09 5.42 -9.85
CA GLU A 18 17.59 5.14 -8.53
C GLU A 18 18.67 4.55 -7.63
N PRO A 19 18.71 4.95 -6.34
CA PRO A 19 19.65 4.36 -5.40
C PRO A 19 19.30 2.89 -5.13
N ALA A 20 20.28 2.12 -4.66
CA ALA A 20 20.01 0.77 -4.17
C ALA A 20 18.93 0.81 -3.08
N ARG A 21 17.95 -0.07 -3.19
CA ARG A 21 16.83 -0.18 -2.25
C ARG A 21 16.43 -1.63 -2.03
N THR A 22 15.94 -1.89 -0.83
CA THR A 22 15.43 -3.20 -0.44
C THR A 22 13.93 -3.09 -0.15
N ASN A 23 13.13 -3.91 -0.80
CA ASN A 23 11.77 -4.17 -0.35
C ASN A 23 11.81 -5.19 0.79
N SER A 24 11.50 -4.78 2.00
CA SER A 24 11.49 -5.62 3.20
C SER A 24 10.18 -6.38 3.43
N ILE A 25 9.19 -6.21 2.53
CA ILE A 25 7.97 -7.01 2.50
C ILE A 25 8.25 -8.31 1.76
N GLN A 26 7.79 -9.42 2.32
CA GLN A 26 7.71 -10.71 1.62
C GLN A 26 6.33 -10.84 0.97
N TYR A 27 6.23 -11.64 -0.08
CA TYR A 27 4.94 -11.87 -0.77
C TYR A 27 4.23 -10.57 -1.14
N SER A 28 4.95 -9.68 -1.79
CA SER A 28 4.47 -8.32 -2.10
C SER A 28 3.27 -8.26 -3.05
N GLU A 29 2.94 -9.36 -3.71
CA GLU A 29 1.81 -9.52 -4.63
C GLU A 29 0.82 -10.62 -4.19
N ASP A 30 1.08 -11.32 -3.08
CA ASP A 30 0.25 -12.42 -2.57
C ASP A 30 -0.18 -12.15 -1.12
N PHE A 31 -1.32 -11.48 -0.96
CA PHE A 31 -1.84 -11.09 0.35
C PHE A 31 -2.47 -12.26 1.12
N SER A 32 -2.63 -13.44 0.52
CA SER A 32 -3.06 -14.65 1.23
C SER A 32 -1.99 -15.16 2.22
N GLN A 33 -0.74 -14.73 2.04
CA GLN A 33 0.38 -15.04 2.94
C GLN A 33 0.49 -14.05 4.12
N TRP A 34 -0.33 -12.99 4.12
CA TRP A 34 -0.33 -12.00 5.17
C TRP A 34 -1.31 -12.38 6.28
N THR A 35 -1.09 -11.85 7.49
CA THR A 35 -2.08 -11.97 8.57
C THR A 35 -3.29 -11.10 8.25
N THR A 36 -4.47 -11.66 8.38
CA THR A 36 -5.75 -10.96 8.15
C THR A 36 -6.58 -10.87 9.43
N ALA A 37 -7.37 -9.81 9.54
CA ALA A 37 -8.40 -9.67 10.56
C ALA A 37 -9.71 -9.25 9.90
N ALA A 38 -10.76 -10.03 10.12
CA ALA A 38 -12.11 -9.79 9.62
C ALA A 38 -12.17 -9.59 8.08
N LEU A 39 -11.28 -10.26 7.34
CA LEU A 39 -11.14 -10.19 5.88
C LEU A 39 -10.95 -11.57 5.28
N THR A 40 -11.33 -11.71 4.01
CA THR A 40 -10.96 -12.82 3.12
C THR A 40 -10.18 -12.31 1.92
N ILE A 41 -9.22 -13.10 1.44
CA ILE A 41 -8.41 -12.80 0.25
C ILE A 41 -8.79 -13.76 -0.87
N THR A 42 -9.02 -13.22 -2.06
CA THR A 42 -9.13 -14.01 -3.30
C THR A 42 -7.99 -13.62 -4.23
N ASN A 43 -7.04 -14.54 -4.40
CA ASN A 43 -5.83 -14.27 -5.17
C ASN A 43 -6.11 -14.11 -6.66
N ASN A 44 -5.30 -13.28 -7.32
CA ASN A 44 -5.28 -13.12 -8.79
C ASN A 44 -6.67 -12.81 -9.38
N ASN A 45 -7.40 -11.90 -8.75
CA ASN A 45 -8.80 -11.60 -9.09
C ASN A 45 -8.97 -10.38 -10.01
N ALA A 46 -7.91 -9.58 -10.20
CA ALA A 46 -7.97 -8.40 -11.07
C ALA A 46 -6.66 -8.17 -11.84
N ILE A 47 -6.77 -7.41 -12.92
CA ILE A 47 -5.59 -6.93 -13.66
C ILE A 47 -4.90 -5.84 -12.83
N SER A 48 -3.63 -6.07 -12.53
CA SER A 48 -2.77 -5.15 -11.79
C SER A 48 -2.27 -3.98 -12.65
N PRO A 49 -1.58 -2.98 -12.08
CA PRO A 49 -0.93 -1.92 -12.85
C PRO A 49 0.08 -2.39 -13.90
N THR A 50 0.60 -3.62 -13.79
CA THR A 50 1.51 -4.19 -14.79
C THR A 50 0.79 -4.81 -16.00
N GLY A 51 -0.54 -4.90 -15.96
CA GLY A 51 -1.34 -5.52 -17.02
C GLY A 51 -1.53 -7.03 -16.86
N ASN A 52 -1.05 -7.63 -15.79
CA ASN A 52 -1.20 -9.05 -15.50
C ASN A 52 -2.38 -9.32 -14.55
N LEU A 53 -2.98 -10.50 -14.63
CA LEU A 53 -4.02 -10.97 -13.71
C LEU A 53 -3.36 -11.49 -12.43
N ASN A 54 -2.88 -10.58 -11.56
CA ASN A 54 -2.15 -10.90 -10.33
C ASN A 54 -2.41 -9.92 -9.18
N ALA A 55 -3.51 -9.17 -9.25
CA ALA A 55 -3.96 -8.37 -8.12
C ALA A 55 -5.01 -9.14 -7.31
N ASP A 56 -4.93 -9.04 -5.98
CA ASP A 56 -5.79 -9.75 -5.05
C ASP A 56 -7.03 -8.93 -4.69
N LEU A 57 -8.17 -9.61 -4.57
CA LEU A 57 -9.40 -9.05 -4.02
C LEU A 57 -9.43 -9.28 -2.51
N VAL A 58 -9.61 -8.21 -1.77
CA VAL A 58 -9.77 -8.21 -0.31
C VAL A 58 -11.22 -7.88 0.02
N THR A 59 -11.89 -8.77 0.73
CA THR A 59 -13.31 -8.64 1.08
C THR A 59 -13.49 -8.60 2.59
N ALA A 60 -14.15 -7.57 3.12
CA ALA A 60 -14.53 -7.47 4.52
C ALA A 60 -15.67 -8.46 4.85
N ASP A 61 -15.65 -9.02 6.06
CA ASP A 61 -16.52 -10.15 6.47
C ASP A 61 -17.96 -9.77 6.85
N GLY A 62 -18.32 -8.49 6.77
CA GLY A 62 -19.66 -7.99 7.09
C GLY A 62 -19.87 -7.70 8.58
N THR A 63 -18.86 -7.80 9.41
CA THR A 63 -18.97 -7.48 10.85
C THR A 63 -18.56 -6.04 11.14
N ASN A 64 -18.95 -5.53 12.33
CA ASN A 64 -18.45 -4.25 12.84
C ASN A 64 -17.13 -4.47 13.57
N ASN A 65 -16.03 -4.46 12.84
CA ASN A 65 -14.70 -4.78 13.34
C ASN A 65 -13.63 -3.93 12.67
N GLN A 66 -12.38 -4.13 13.09
CA GLN A 66 -11.20 -3.67 12.38
C GLN A 66 -10.91 -4.65 11.23
N HIS A 67 -10.92 -4.17 10.00
CA HIS A 67 -10.64 -4.96 8.81
C HIS A 67 -9.26 -4.61 8.28
N TYR A 68 -8.29 -5.51 8.36
CA TYR A 68 -6.94 -5.24 7.89
C TYR A 68 -6.17 -6.47 7.41
N VAL A 69 -5.20 -6.22 6.55
CA VAL A 69 -4.08 -7.13 6.27
C VAL A 69 -2.82 -6.55 6.89
N LEU A 70 -1.94 -7.40 7.39
CA LEU A 70 -0.66 -6.97 7.96
C LEU A 70 0.47 -7.93 7.63
N GLN A 71 1.67 -7.38 7.52
CA GLN A 71 2.91 -8.15 7.57
C GLN A 71 3.86 -7.56 8.60
N VAL A 72 4.42 -8.45 9.43
CA VAL A 72 5.48 -8.08 10.39
C VAL A 72 6.78 -7.82 9.63
N GLN A 73 7.46 -6.73 9.92
CA GLN A 73 8.73 -6.36 9.31
C GLN A 73 9.87 -6.50 10.31
N SER A 74 11.03 -6.91 9.81
CA SER A 74 12.25 -7.03 10.61
C SER A 74 13.04 -5.73 10.75
N SER A 75 12.67 -4.69 10.01
CA SER A 75 13.36 -3.40 9.99
C SER A 75 12.39 -2.23 10.13
N SER A 76 12.89 -1.10 10.64
CA SER A 76 12.11 0.14 10.69
C SER A 76 11.85 0.65 9.28
N ALA A 77 10.59 0.64 8.87
CA ALA A 77 10.18 1.23 7.60
C ALA A 77 10.25 2.75 7.69
N LYS A 78 10.80 3.39 6.66
CA LYS A 78 10.74 4.85 6.47
C LYS A 78 9.74 5.24 5.39
N THR A 79 9.58 4.40 4.38
CA THR A 79 8.57 4.59 3.33
C THR A 79 7.88 3.28 3.05
N MET A 80 6.57 3.30 3.14
CA MET A 80 5.69 2.18 2.79
C MET A 80 4.82 2.59 1.62
N SER A 81 4.61 1.70 0.67
CA SER A 81 3.68 1.93 -0.43
C SER A 81 2.95 0.66 -0.82
N ILE A 82 1.77 0.83 -1.38
CA ILE A 82 0.94 -0.25 -1.92
C ILE A 82 0.10 0.29 -3.07
N PHE A 83 -0.11 -0.53 -4.07
CA PHE A 83 -1.10 -0.23 -5.10
C PHE A 83 -2.46 -0.73 -4.63
N ALA A 84 -3.43 0.17 -4.65
CA ALA A 84 -4.80 -0.12 -4.25
C ALA A 84 -5.80 0.42 -5.26
N LYS A 85 -6.93 -0.26 -5.37
CA LYS A 85 -8.05 0.15 -6.21
C LYS A 85 -9.35 -0.09 -5.47
N ALA A 86 -10.29 0.85 -5.56
CA ALA A 86 -11.62 0.67 -5.02
C ALA A 86 -12.35 -0.48 -5.72
N GLY A 87 -12.96 -1.34 -4.92
CA GLY A 87 -14.02 -2.22 -5.35
C GLY A 87 -15.37 -1.59 -4.99
N THR A 88 -16.05 -2.14 -4.00
CA THR A 88 -17.25 -1.55 -3.40
C THR A 88 -16.93 -0.71 -2.16
N HIS A 89 -15.68 -0.73 -1.68
CA HIS A 89 -15.19 0.09 -0.58
C HIS A 89 -14.22 1.15 -1.09
N GLN A 90 -14.27 2.35 -0.50
CA GLN A 90 -13.61 3.55 -1.03
C GLN A 90 -12.33 3.91 -0.26
N PHE A 91 -12.32 3.78 1.06
CA PHE A 91 -11.27 4.34 1.90
C PHE A 91 -10.37 3.28 2.51
N ILE A 92 -9.06 3.50 2.48
CA ILE A 92 -8.09 2.68 3.20
C ILE A 92 -7.19 3.52 4.09
N GLN A 93 -6.54 2.85 5.05
CA GLN A 93 -5.45 3.38 5.86
C GLN A 93 -4.17 2.61 5.62
N ILE A 94 -3.04 3.33 5.60
CA ILE A 94 -1.71 2.76 5.80
C ILE A 94 -1.17 3.23 7.15
N LEU A 95 -0.66 2.29 7.92
CA LEU A 95 -0.07 2.59 9.23
C LEU A 95 0.95 1.53 9.66
N THR A 96 1.74 1.86 10.68
CA THR A 96 2.70 0.94 11.32
C THR A 96 2.20 0.52 12.70
N SER A 97 2.81 -0.50 13.31
CA SER A 97 2.59 -0.81 14.72
C SER A 97 3.16 0.30 15.62
N GLY A 98 2.53 0.50 16.76
CA GLY A 98 2.88 1.56 17.72
C GLY A 98 1.68 2.46 18.02
N THR A 99 1.61 3.01 19.22
CA THR A 99 0.44 3.78 19.70
C THR A 99 0.45 5.24 19.27
N ALA A 100 1.62 5.77 18.92
CA ALA A 100 1.82 7.18 18.57
C ALA A 100 2.09 7.42 17.08
N THR A 101 2.01 6.38 16.27
CA THR A 101 2.30 6.51 14.84
C THR A 101 1.18 7.22 14.10
N PRO A 102 1.51 8.07 13.13
CA PRO A 102 0.53 8.71 12.28
C PRO A 102 -0.22 7.66 11.44
N VAL A 103 -1.40 8.04 11.02
CA VAL A 103 -2.29 7.26 10.16
C VAL A 103 -2.51 8.01 8.87
N ALA A 104 -2.17 7.41 7.75
CA ALA A 104 -2.50 7.95 6.44
C ALA A 104 -3.78 7.31 5.92
N ASN A 105 -4.79 8.13 5.65
CA ASN A 105 -6.04 7.72 5.03
C ASN A 105 -6.03 8.09 3.55
N TYR A 106 -6.57 7.21 2.71
CA TYR A 106 -6.62 7.37 1.25
C TYR A 106 -8.02 7.15 0.73
N ASP A 107 -8.44 8.01 -0.19
CA ASP A 107 -9.68 7.91 -0.96
C ASP A 107 -9.34 7.37 -2.36
N LEU A 108 -9.70 6.12 -2.62
CA LEU A 108 -9.39 5.40 -3.85
C LEU A 108 -10.37 5.73 -5.02
N ILE A 109 -11.35 6.60 -4.80
CA ILE A 109 -12.23 7.10 -5.88
C ILE A 109 -11.75 8.46 -6.34
N ASN A 110 -11.47 9.38 -5.39
CA ASN A 110 -11.09 10.74 -5.70
C ASN A 110 -9.57 10.97 -5.81
N GLY A 111 -8.74 9.97 -5.46
CA GLY A 111 -7.29 10.08 -5.50
C GLY A 111 -6.75 11.13 -4.53
N THR A 112 -7.31 11.19 -3.32
CA THR A 112 -6.90 12.12 -2.28
C THR A 112 -6.46 11.41 -1.01
N THR A 113 -5.66 12.09 -0.19
CA THR A 113 -5.14 11.54 1.06
C THR A 113 -5.15 12.56 2.16
N ASN A 114 -5.19 12.09 3.41
CA ASN A 114 -5.07 12.92 4.60
C ASN A 114 -4.28 12.20 5.70
N LEU A 115 -3.50 12.95 6.44
CA LEU A 115 -2.76 12.47 7.61
C LEU A 115 -3.54 12.79 8.89
N VAL A 116 -3.71 11.79 9.75
CA VAL A 116 -4.16 11.97 11.13
C VAL A 116 -2.96 11.71 12.04
N GLY A 117 -2.51 12.74 12.74
CA GLY A 117 -1.27 12.71 13.54
C GLY A 117 -0.19 13.61 12.94
N SER A 118 1.06 13.33 13.26
CA SER A 118 2.22 14.14 12.84
C SER A 118 3.42 13.25 12.47
N SER A 119 4.48 13.87 11.96
CA SER A 119 5.76 13.21 11.66
C SER A 119 5.76 12.23 10.47
N SER A 120 4.83 12.43 9.54
CA SER A 120 4.76 11.63 8.31
C SER A 120 4.22 12.45 7.15
N THR A 121 4.44 11.94 5.95
CA THR A 121 3.96 12.55 4.72
C THR A 121 3.25 11.48 3.89
N PRO A 122 1.91 11.52 3.78
CA PRO A 122 1.18 10.68 2.87
C PRO A 122 1.24 11.28 1.46
N SER A 123 1.27 10.43 0.46
CA SER A 123 1.02 10.83 -0.93
C SER A 123 0.25 9.73 -1.67
N ILE A 124 -0.36 10.10 -2.78
CA ILE A 124 -1.14 9.20 -3.63
C ILE A 124 -0.84 9.53 -5.09
N GLU A 125 -0.54 8.50 -5.87
CA GLU A 125 -0.19 8.62 -7.28
C GLU A 125 -1.19 7.85 -8.13
N ASN A 126 -1.70 8.49 -9.19
CA ASN A 126 -2.65 7.84 -10.11
C ASN A 126 -1.88 6.98 -11.14
N TYR A 127 -2.19 5.69 -11.18
CA TYR A 127 -1.61 4.73 -12.13
C TYR A 127 -2.57 4.33 -13.26
N GLY A 128 -3.72 5.01 -13.37
CA GLY A 128 -4.74 4.74 -14.36
C GLY A 128 -5.63 3.53 -14.02
N ASN A 129 -6.73 3.36 -14.76
CA ASN A 129 -7.68 2.26 -14.59
C ASN A 129 -8.23 2.09 -13.16
N GLY A 130 -8.27 3.18 -12.38
CA GLY A 130 -8.71 3.19 -10.99
C GLY A 130 -7.64 2.74 -9.98
N TRP A 131 -6.42 2.44 -10.41
CA TRP A 131 -5.31 2.11 -9.55
C TRP A 131 -4.61 3.36 -9.03
N TYR A 132 -4.32 3.34 -7.75
CA TYR A 132 -3.49 4.34 -7.07
C TYR A 132 -2.35 3.67 -6.33
N ARG A 133 -1.18 4.29 -6.35
CA ARG A 133 -0.10 3.97 -5.41
C ARG A 133 -0.26 4.86 -4.19
N CYS A 134 -0.60 4.26 -3.07
CA CYS A 134 -0.74 4.91 -1.77
C CYS A 134 0.59 4.82 -1.04
N ILE A 135 1.15 5.94 -0.59
CA ILE A 135 2.50 6.03 -0.04
C ILE A 135 2.45 6.72 1.32
N LEU A 136 3.13 6.17 2.31
CA LEU A 136 3.36 6.78 3.60
C LEU A 136 4.86 6.84 3.88
N SER A 137 5.44 8.04 3.87
CA SER A 137 6.81 8.27 4.34
C SER A 137 6.77 8.79 5.79
N THR A 138 7.54 8.18 6.67
CA THR A 138 7.56 8.52 8.10
C THR A 138 8.97 8.74 8.63
N THR A 139 9.11 9.67 9.56
CA THR A 139 10.32 9.85 10.35
C THR A 139 10.30 9.02 11.63
N ASP A 140 9.16 8.42 11.94
CA ASP A 140 9.03 7.54 13.09
C ASP A 140 9.85 6.25 12.89
N VAL A 141 10.62 5.91 13.90
CA VAL A 141 11.60 4.79 13.84
C VAL A 141 11.09 3.50 14.46
N ALA A 142 9.81 3.44 14.82
CA ALA A 142 9.25 2.22 15.37
C ALA A 142 9.34 1.09 14.35
N ALA A 143 10.15 0.09 14.63
CA ALA A 143 10.08 -1.19 13.94
C ALA A 143 8.67 -1.75 14.13
N GLY A 144 8.08 -2.32 13.10
CA GLY A 144 6.73 -2.81 13.28
C GLY A 144 6.16 -3.47 12.05
N SER A 145 4.86 -3.62 12.09
CA SER A 145 4.12 -4.22 11.00
C SER A 145 3.67 -3.16 10.00
N PHE A 146 3.57 -3.53 8.75
CA PHE A 146 2.90 -2.78 7.72
C PHE A 146 1.43 -3.21 7.69
N TYR A 147 0.53 -2.29 7.98
CA TYR A 147 -0.91 -2.52 7.95
C TYR A 147 -1.54 -1.80 6.77
N VAL A 148 -2.47 -2.47 6.11
CA VAL A 148 -3.45 -1.87 5.22
C VAL A 148 -4.83 -2.18 5.78
N CYS A 149 -5.55 -1.14 6.22
CA CYS A 149 -6.83 -1.27 6.89
C CYS A 149 -7.93 -0.63 6.04
N PHE A 150 -9.15 -1.14 6.17
CA PHE A 150 -10.33 -0.41 5.73
C PHE A 150 -10.58 0.78 6.64
N SER A 151 -11.03 1.89 6.09
CA SER A 151 -11.47 3.07 6.85
C SER A 151 -12.75 3.63 6.25
N ASN A 152 -13.40 4.56 6.94
CA ASN A 152 -14.68 5.12 6.48
C ASN A 152 -14.59 6.59 6.04
N SER A 153 -13.43 7.23 6.20
CA SER A 153 -13.19 8.60 5.76
C SER A 153 -11.71 8.97 5.77
N LEU A 154 -11.37 10.09 5.16
CA LEU A 154 -10.03 10.69 5.24
C LEU A 154 -9.64 11.18 6.64
N SER A 155 -10.60 11.37 7.54
CA SER A 155 -10.37 11.79 8.94
C SER A 155 -10.45 10.65 9.95
N SER A 156 -10.54 9.41 9.50
CA SER A 156 -10.63 8.24 10.38
C SER A 156 -9.41 8.14 11.29
N GLY A 157 -9.68 7.94 12.57
CA GLY A 157 -8.64 7.62 13.55
C GLY A 157 -8.00 6.25 13.26
N ARG A 158 -7.03 5.90 14.08
CA ARG A 158 -6.27 4.65 13.96
C ARG A 158 -7.15 3.41 14.16
N PHE A 159 -7.08 2.44 13.27
CA PHE A 159 -7.81 1.16 13.32
C PHE A 159 -9.31 1.35 13.60
N PRO A 160 -10.05 2.04 12.74
CA PRO A 160 -11.48 2.20 12.99
C PRO A 160 -12.19 0.85 12.93
N SER A 161 -13.10 0.61 13.88
CA SER A 161 -14.08 -0.47 13.73
C SER A 161 -15.20 0.05 12.84
N ILE A 162 -15.42 -0.62 11.73
CA ILE A 162 -16.44 -0.25 10.75
C ILE A 162 -17.29 -1.48 10.40
N LEU A 163 -18.58 -1.26 10.19
CA LEU A 163 -19.44 -2.29 9.61
C LEU A 163 -19.21 -2.28 8.08
N SER A 164 -18.55 -3.29 7.57
CA SER A 164 -18.25 -3.37 6.14
C SER A 164 -18.30 -4.79 5.61
N SER A 165 -18.95 -4.95 4.47
CA SER A 165 -18.84 -6.10 3.57
C SER A 165 -18.23 -5.70 2.22
N GLY A 166 -17.59 -4.54 2.18
CA GLY A 166 -17.02 -3.96 0.98
C GLY A 166 -15.74 -4.66 0.52
N THR A 167 -15.31 -4.32 -0.68
CA THR A 167 -14.15 -4.91 -1.34
C THR A 167 -13.19 -3.83 -1.81
N ILE A 168 -11.89 -4.16 -1.79
CA ILE A 168 -10.81 -3.42 -2.45
C ILE A 168 -9.91 -4.39 -3.20
N TYR A 169 -9.10 -3.88 -4.12
CA TYR A 169 -8.04 -4.66 -4.75
C TYR A 169 -6.69 -4.14 -4.28
N LEU A 170 -5.76 -5.06 -4.01
CA LEU A 170 -4.39 -4.76 -3.59
C LEU A 170 -3.38 -5.43 -4.51
N TRP A 171 -2.25 -4.76 -4.71
CA TRP A 171 -1.10 -5.27 -5.44
C TRP A 171 0.17 -4.52 -5.04
N GLY A 172 1.32 -5.18 -5.12
CA GLY A 172 2.63 -4.52 -5.12
C GLY A 172 2.96 -3.75 -3.84
N ALA A 173 2.89 -4.42 -2.69
CA ALA A 173 3.31 -3.83 -1.42
C ALA A 173 4.84 -3.65 -1.36
N GLN A 174 5.30 -2.52 -0.84
CA GLN A 174 6.72 -2.21 -0.68
C GLN A 174 6.98 -1.46 0.61
N SER A 175 8.05 -1.84 1.31
CA SER A 175 8.53 -1.15 2.49
C SER A 175 10.04 -0.99 2.42
N GLU A 176 10.50 0.26 2.46
CA GLU A 176 11.88 0.65 2.25
C GLU A 176 12.44 1.32 3.53
N ALA A 177 13.49 0.73 4.08
CA ALA A 177 14.25 1.35 5.16
C ALA A 177 15.10 2.52 4.63
N ASN A 178 15.26 3.57 5.46
CA ASN A 178 16.09 4.74 5.16
C ASN A 178 15.73 5.48 3.86
N ALA A 179 14.47 5.37 3.41
CA ALA A 179 13.96 6.05 2.23
C ALA A 179 13.00 7.18 2.64
N SER A 180 13.14 8.35 2.07
CA SER A 180 12.23 9.49 2.26
C SER A 180 11.14 9.56 1.19
N TYR A 181 11.19 8.69 0.20
CA TYR A 181 10.22 8.56 -0.90
C TYR A 181 10.18 7.11 -1.38
N ALA A 182 9.09 6.71 -1.97
CA ALA A 182 8.96 5.38 -2.59
C ALA A 182 9.71 5.35 -3.92
N THR A 183 10.58 4.35 -4.09
CA THR A 183 11.26 4.11 -5.38
C THR A 183 10.40 3.21 -6.28
N SER A 184 10.86 2.91 -7.50
CA SER A 184 10.19 1.97 -8.38
C SER A 184 9.93 0.64 -7.67
N TYR A 185 8.79 0.04 -7.96
CA TYR A 185 8.36 -1.18 -7.29
C TYR A 185 9.36 -2.33 -7.47
N ILE A 186 9.67 -3.01 -6.37
CA ILE A 186 10.58 -4.16 -6.29
C ILE A 186 9.75 -5.38 -5.87
N PRO A 187 9.42 -6.30 -6.80
CA PRO A 187 8.64 -7.48 -6.47
C PRO A 187 9.40 -8.43 -5.53
N THR A 188 8.66 -9.06 -4.63
CA THR A 188 9.19 -10.07 -3.69
C THR A 188 8.27 -11.28 -3.64
N THR A 189 8.88 -12.43 -3.36
CA THR A 189 8.17 -13.68 -3.03
C THR A 189 8.42 -14.02 -1.55
N SER A 190 8.85 -15.21 -1.24
CA SER A 190 9.14 -15.65 0.13
C SER A 190 10.38 -14.99 0.78
N THR A 191 11.13 -14.18 0.02
CA THR A 191 12.32 -13.48 0.51
C THR A 191 12.28 -12.00 0.15
N ILE A 192 12.92 -11.18 0.98
CA ILE A 192 13.16 -9.77 0.68
C ILE A 192 14.12 -9.64 -0.51
N VAL A 193 13.96 -8.58 -1.30
CA VAL A 193 14.77 -8.34 -2.51
C VAL A 193 15.41 -6.97 -2.45
N THR A 194 16.70 -6.91 -2.79
CA THR A 194 17.44 -5.66 -2.97
C THR A 194 17.69 -5.42 -4.46
N ARG A 195 17.28 -4.26 -4.94
CA ARG A 195 17.66 -3.74 -6.26
C ARG A 195 18.94 -2.94 -6.10
N SER A 196 19.94 -3.21 -6.94
CA SER A 196 21.18 -2.42 -7.04
C SER A 196 20.89 -0.99 -7.51
N ALA A 197 21.78 -0.05 -7.20
CA ALA A 197 21.74 1.29 -7.80
C ALA A 197 21.94 1.20 -9.31
N GLU A 198 21.21 2.01 -10.04
CA GLU A 198 21.35 2.17 -11.50
C GLU A 198 22.14 3.44 -11.82
#